data_c7dcede8a9ebc248f623bd59c303ccf1
#
_entry.id   c7dcede8a9ebc248f623bd59c303ccf1
#
_cell.length_a   1.000
_cell.length_b   1.000
_cell.length_c   1.000
_cell.angle_alpha   90.00
_cell.angle_beta   90.00
_cell.angle_gamma   90.00
#
_symmetry.space_group_name_H-M   'P 1'
#
loop_
_entity.id
_entity.type
_entity.pdbx_description
1 polymer ?
#
loop_
_entity_poly.entity_id
_entity_poly.type
_entity_poly.pdbx_seq_one_letter_code
_entity_poly.pdbx_strand_id
1 'polypeptide(L)'
;YFDVEGIQTFIKDLHSDQPVVVFGFTYILYQNVLQAILKSNIKLHLPKGSKIIHIGGWKKLENEKISKELFNEQLAQCFDICPEDVIDIYGFTEQMGLNYPDCGCGCKHASSYVKVLVRDTATRAILPAGKEGMLEFVTPIPHSYPGNVVLTDDIGVLEEAPCCCGRPGQRFRIIGRLKKAEVRGCGDILSNKLTFQQKTAHAEFQANSHLDVQYFKGMLQSETGEEQLQEIVSHLNGKLDWLRNQPIDALIGLIGEVSKKWLSDERFSFLKDKGLLFLSNWCEASHLRQIAEQGLKGNIRYCDTFLCFPNSQKHFLRANSRGLACHWMAGNVQILGIFALVQCIITKNVNLLKVAAKDNGVFSSLLSAFEGVSYTTADGYKLEGSDLMETVAVVYFSRDAKKLGDLMSKSAHIRIAWGGREAVETVANYPSMIDSETVIFGPKLSYAVIAKEELFSEQAARKLARRVSVDVSVFDQSGCASPHNLYIEKGGVITPEKFCEILADVFPKTEAQIPKP
;
A
#
# COMPACT_ATOMS: atom_id res chain seq x y z
N TYR A 1 -5.28 -23.31 10.52
CA TYR A 1 -5.72 -24.73 10.50
C TYR A 1 -6.93 -24.80 9.60
N PHE A 2 -6.92 -25.75 8.65
CA PHE A 2 -8.09 -26.08 7.85
C PHE A 2 -8.91 -27.08 8.66
N ASP A 3 -10.10 -26.67 9.07
CA ASP A 3 -11.00 -27.47 9.88
C ASP A 3 -11.95 -28.28 8.98
N VAL A 4 -11.53 -29.50 8.66
CA VAL A 4 -12.31 -30.40 7.79
C VAL A 4 -13.64 -30.83 8.45
N GLU A 5 -13.63 -31.04 9.78
CA GLU A 5 -14.84 -31.44 10.53
C GLU A 5 -15.85 -30.27 10.60
N GLY A 6 -15.36 -29.05 10.83
CA GLY A 6 -16.19 -27.84 10.79
C GLY A 6 -16.83 -27.60 9.42
N ILE A 7 -16.07 -27.85 8.34
CA ILE A 7 -16.62 -27.74 6.98
C ILE A 7 -17.65 -28.85 6.71
N GLN A 8 -17.42 -30.07 7.15
CA GLN A 8 -18.42 -31.14 7.04
C GLN A 8 -19.71 -30.80 7.78
N THR A 9 -19.58 -30.26 9.00
CA THR A 9 -20.72 -29.82 9.81
C THR A 9 -21.46 -28.70 9.08
N PHE A 10 -20.73 -27.68 8.62
CA PHE A 10 -21.31 -26.57 7.85
C PHE A 10 -22.07 -27.05 6.61
N ILE A 11 -21.48 -27.97 5.83
CA ILE A 11 -22.15 -28.52 4.62
C ILE A 11 -23.40 -29.32 4.99
N LYS A 12 -23.38 -30.08 6.10
CA LYS A 12 -24.55 -30.82 6.59
C LYS A 12 -25.66 -29.91 7.10
N ASP A 13 -25.30 -28.76 7.68
CA ASP A 13 -26.23 -27.77 8.22
C ASP A 13 -26.78 -26.83 7.14
N LEU A 14 -26.23 -26.87 5.91
CA LEU A 14 -26.82 -26.19 4.77
C LEU A 14 -28.22 -26.77 4.52
N HIS A 15 -29.25 -26.03 4.99
CA HIS A 15 -30.62 -26.33 4.70
C HIS A 15 -30.87 -26.25 3.20
N SER A 16 -31.21 -27.39 2.60
CA SER A 16 -31.69 -27.53 1.24
C SER A 16 -30.65 -27.54 0.12
N ASP A 17 -31.12 -27.92 -1.03
CA ASP A 17 -30.47 -28.03 -2.34
C ASP A 17 -29.94 -26.72 -2.93
N GLN A 18 -29.69 -25.69 -2.11
CA GLN A 18 -29.14 -24.42 -2.58
C GLN A 18 -27.66 -24.55 -2.94
N PRO A 19 -27.26 -24.21 -4.18
CA PRO A 19 -25.87 -24.27 -4.58
C PRO A 19 -25.02 -23.26 -3.80
N VAL A 20 -23.80 -23.65 -3.48
CA VAL A 20 -22.82 -22.82 -2.78
C VAL A 20 -21.60 -22.55 -3.65
N VAL A 21 -20.90 -21.46 -3.37
CA VAL A 21 -19.64 -21.13 -4.01
C VAL A 21 -18.53 -21.22 -2.98
N VAL A 22 -17.55 -22.10 -3.24
CA VAL A 22 -16.30 -22.15 -2.51
C VAL A 22 -15.29 -21.26 -3.23
N PHE A 23 -14.76 -20.23 -2.55
CA PHE A 23 -13.77 -19.31 -3.13
C PHE A 23 -12.45 -19.36 -2.38
N GLY A 24 -11.32 -19.42 -3.11
CA GLY A 24 -10.01 -19.40 -2.49
C GLY A 24 -8.84 -19.16 -3.45
N PHE A 25 -7.64 -18.99 -2.89
CA PHE A 25 -6.42 -18.95 -3.69
C PHE A 25 -5.98 -20.36 -4.08
N THR A 26 -5.52 -20.54 -5.34
CA THR A 26 -5.10 -21.83 -5.90
C THR A 26 -4.16 -22.60 -4.98
N TYR A 27 -3.10 -21.96 -4.50
CA TYR A 27 -2.12 -22.61 -3.62
C TYR A 27 -2.70 -22.96 -2.24
N ILE A 28 -3.65 -22.19 -1.69
CA ILE A 28 -4.34 -22.49 -0.43
C ILE A 28 -5.28 -23.68 -0.61
N LEU A 29 -6.06 -23.70 -1.68
CA LEU A 29 -6.93 -24.82 -1.99
C LEU A 29 -6.15 -26.10 -2.20
N TYR A 30 -4.99 -26.04 -2.84
CA TYR A 30 -4.11 -27.20 -3.00
C TYR A 30 -3.55 -27.67 -1.65
N GLN A 31 -2.84 -26.80 -0.93
CA GLN A 31 -2.08 -27.17 0.25
C GLN A 31 -2.96 -27.48 1.46
N ASN A 32 -3.98 -26.66 1.72
CA ASN A 32 -4.75 -26.73 2.96
C ASN A 32 -6.08 -27.47 2.80
N VAL A 33 -6.67 -27.46 1.60
CA VAL A 33 -7.97 -28.13 1.36
C VAL A 33 -7.74 -29.50 0.73
N LEU A 34 -7.20 -29.52 -0.48
CA LEU A 34 -7.05 -30.76 -1.24
C LEU A 34 -6.16 -31.78 -0.50
N GLN A 35 -4.97 -31.36 -0.07
CA GLN A 35 -4.03 -32.24 0.65
C GLN A 35 -4.60 -32.71 1.99
N ALA A 36 -5.36 -31.88 2.70
CA ALA A 36 -6.00 -32.27 3.95
C ALA A 36 -7.11 -33.29 3.74
N ILE A 37 -7.96 -33.09 2.73
CA ILE A 37 -9.05 -34.03 2.38
C ILE A 37 -8.48 -35.36 1.91
N LEU A 38 -7.46 -35.35 1.05
CA LEU A 38 -6.81 -36.57 0.56
C LEU A 38 -6.17 -37.37 1.70
N LYS A 39 -5.57 -36.71 2.69
CA LYS A 39 -4.97 -37.37 3.88
C LYS A 39 -6.01 -37.94 4.83
N SER A 40 -7.15 -37.29 4.98
CA SER A 40 -8.23 -37.72 5.88
C SER A 40 -9.15 -38.76 5.25
N ASN A 41 -9.02 -39.03 3.94
CA ASN A 41 -9.90 -39.89 3.15
C ASN A 41 -11.40 -39.54 3.28
N ILE A 42 -11.70 -38.27 3.47
CA ILE A 42 -13.05 -37.73 3.62
C ILE A 42 -13.53 -37.26 2.26
N LYS A 43 -14.80 -37.48 1.93
CA LYS A 43 -15.47 -36.87 0.79
C LYS A 43 -16.48 -35.84 1.30
N LEU A 44 -16.50 -34.70 0.66
CA LEU A 44 -17.45 -33.62 0.92
C LEU A 44 -18.46 -33.59 -0.23
N HIS A 45 -19.75 -33.53 0.06
CA HIS A 45 -20.80 -33.49 -0.95
C HIS A 45 -21.41 -32.09 -0.97
N LEU A 46 -21.11 -31.34 -2.02
CA LEU A 46 -21.74 -30.01 -2.22
C LEU A 46 -23.10 -30.18 -2.93
N PRO A 47 -24.08 -29.32 -2.62
CA PRO A 47 -25.36 -29.30 -3.33
C PRO A 47 -25.19 -29.14 -4.85
N LYS A 48 -26.11 -29.73 -5.64
CA LYS A 48 -26.07 -29.65 -7.11
C LYS A 48 -26.03 -28.19 -7.58
N GLY A 49 -25.15 -27.89 -8.53
CA GLY A 49 -24.95 -26.54 -9.08
C GLY A 49 -23.93 -25.68 -8.29
N SER A 50 -23.34 -26.21 -7.20
CA SER A 50 -22.25 -25.57 -6.49
C SER A 50 -21.01 -25.44 -7.36
N LYS A 51 -20.18 -24.45 -7.07
CA LYS A 51 -18.95 -24.19 -7.83
C LYS A 51 -17.78 -23.92 -6.89
N ILE A 52 -16.59 -24.33 -7.33
CA ILE A 52 -15.32 -23.92 -6.70
C ILE A 52 -14.67 -22.89 -7.61
N ILE A 53 -14.41 -21.72 -7.07
CA ILE A 53 -13.75 -20.62 -7.80
C ILE A 53 -12.39 -20.36 -7.16
N HIS A 54 -11.35 -20.42 -7.95
CA HIS A 54 -10.02 -20.11 -7.45
C HIS A 54 -9.30 -19.06 -8.30
N ILE A 55 -8.36 -18.36 -7.67
CA ILE A 55 -7.58 -17.28 -8.28
C ILE A 55 -6.12 -17.34 -7.82
N GLY A 56 -5.22 -16.84 -8.66
CA GLY A 56 -3.78 -16.76 -8.38
C GLY A 56 -3.03 -18.03 -8.75
N GLY A 57 -1.71 -17.92 -8.72
CA GLY A 57 -0.81 -19.00 -9.12
C GLY A 57 -0.34 -19.90 -7.97
N TRP A 58 0.59 -20.80 -8.30
CA TRP A 58 1.19 -21.77 -7.37
C TRP A 58 2.22 -21.17 -6.41
N LYS A 59 2.77 -19.99 -6.74
CA LYS A 59 3.68 -19.22 -5.88
C LYS A 59 4.88 -20.03 -5.39
N LYS A 60 5.01 -20.20 -4.06
CA LYS A 60 6.09 -21.00 -3.46
C LYS A 60 5.97 -22.50 -3.74
N LEU A 61 4.79 -22.95 -4.18
CA LEU A 61 4.52 -24.34 -4.56
C LEU A 61 4.73 -24.61 -6.06
N GLU A 62 5.42 -23.72 -6.80
CA GLU A 62 5.66 -23.90 -8.24
C GLU A 62 6.37 -25.22 -8.56
N ASN A 63 7.22 -25.72 -7.63
CA ASN A 63 7.87 -27.01 -7.77
C ASN A 63 6.94 -28.21 -7.51
N GLU A 64 5.79 -27.98 -6.87
CA GLU A 64 4.76 -28.99 -6.58
C GLU A 64 3.57 -28.85 -7.54
N LYS A 65 3.66 -27.96 -8.52
CA LYS A 65 2.60 -27.67 -9.47
C LYS A 65 2.20 -28.92 -10.23
N ILE A 66 0.92 -29.21 -10.18
CA ILE A 66 0.26 -30.21 -11.02
C ILE A 66 -0.44 -29.52 -12.18
N SER A 67 -0.85 -30.29 -13.20
CA SER A 67 -1.62 -29.73 -14.30
C SER A 67 -2.96 -29.19 -13.79
N LYS A 68 -3.49 -28.20 -14.49
CA LYS A 68 -4.77 -27.58 -14.16
C LYS A 68 -5.91 -28.61 -14.21
N GLU A 69 -5.88 -29.48 -15.22
CA GLU A 69 -6.86 -30.55 -15.40
C GLU A 69 -6.86 -31.48 -14.19
N LEU A 70 -5.67 -31.95 -13.78
CA LEU A 70 -5.52 -32.83 -12.62
C LEU A 70 -5.97 -32.13 -11.31
N PHE A 71 -5.66 -30.84 -11.15
CA PHE A 71 -6.10 -30.08 -9.98
C PHE A 71 -7.63 -29.96 -9.92
N ASN A 72 -8.24 -29.65 -11.05
CA ASN A 72 -9.70 -29.55 -11.15
C ASN A 72 -10.39 -30.90 -10.90
N GLU A 73 -9.87 -31.99 -11.48
CA GLU A 73 -10.36 -33.34 -11.27
C GLU A 73 -10.30 -33.76 -9.80
N GLN A 74 -9.16 -33.52 -9.16
CA GLN A 74 -8.98 -33.89 -7.75
C GLN A 74 -9.90 -33.09 -6.82
N LEU A 75 -10.03 -31.77 -7.03
CA LEU A 75 -10.98 -30.96 -6.26
C LEU A 75 -12.43 -31.41 -6.52
N ALA A 76 -12.79 -31.64 -7.77
CA ALA A 76 -14.12 -32.09 -8.12
C ALA A 76 -14.48 -33.42 -7.44
N GLN A 77 -13.54 -34.38 -7.42
CA GLN A 77 -13.70 -35.66 -6.72
C GLN A 77 -13.84 -35.49 -5.19
N CYS A 78 -13.09 -34.55 -4.60
CA CYS A 78 -13.18 -34.28 -3.16
C CYS A 78 -14.53 -33.68 -2.74
N PHE A 79 -15.15 -32.90 -3.61
CA PHE A 79 -16.37 -32.17 -3.33
C PHE A 79 -17.63 -32.71 -4.04
N ASP A 80 -17.49 -33.82 -4.77
CA ASP A 80 -18.55 -34.47 -5.52
C ASP A 80 -19.30 -33.54 -6.51
N ILE A 81 -18.52 -32.79 -7.28
CA ILE A 81 -19.00 -31.89 -8.34
C ILE A 81 -18.34 -32.23 -9.67
N CYS A 82 -18.81 -31.62 -10.77
CA CYS A 82 -18.17 -31.78 -12.08
C CYS A 82 -16.85 -30.98 -12.17
N PRO A 83 -15.80 -31.47 -12.87
CA PRO A 83 -14.56 -30.71 -13.08
C PRO A 83 -14.77 -29.35 -13.75
N GLU A 84 -15.80 -29.18 -14.57
CA GLU A 84 -16.17 -27.91 -15.20
C GLU A 84 -16.72 -26.88 -14.20
N ASP A 85 -17.11 -27.32 -13.01
CA ASP A 85 -17.58 -26.45 -11.92
C ASP A 85 -16.41 -25.94 -11.04
N VAL A 86 -15.17 -26.37 -11.32
CA VAL A 86 -13.96 -25.81 -10.76
C VAL A 86 -13.41 -24.76 -11.73
N ILE A 87 -13.55 -23.49 -11.38
CA ILE A 87 -13.31 -22.35 -12.26
C ILE A 87 -12.07 -21.59 -11.80
N ASP A 88 -11.05 -21.53 -12.66
CA ASP A 88 -9.90 -20.66 -12.47
C ASP A 88 -10.20 -19.25 -12.98
N ILE A 89 -10.00 -18.24 -12.12
CA ILE A 89 -10.10 -16.82 -12.49
C ILE A 89 -8.71 -16.22 -12.60
N TYR A 90 -8.46 -15.54 -13.70
CA TYR A 90 -7.31 -14.66 -13.85
C TYR A 90 -7.72 -13.20 -13.63
N GLY A 91 -6.94 -12.47 -12.88
CA GLY A 91 -7.10 -11.04 -12.63
C GLY A 91 -5.85 -10.46 -11.98
N PHE A 92 -5.69 -9.17 -12.06
CA PHE A 92 -4.55 -8.44 -11.50
C PHE A 92 -4.99 -7.08 -10.96
N THR A 93 -4.24 -6.58 -9.98
CA THR A 93 -4.60 -5.39 -9.19
C THR A 93 -4.66 -4.12 -10.03
N GLU A 94 -3.86 -4.05 -11.09
CA GLU A 94 -3.75 -2.89 -11.98
C GLU A 94 -5.01 -2.64 -12.80
N GLN A 95 -5.88 -3.65 -12.93
CA GLN A 95 -7.20 -3.54 -13.58
C GLN A 95 -8.30 -4.10 -12.68
N MET A 96 -8.43 -3.59 -11.47
CA MET A 96 -9.47 -4.01 -10.52
C MET A 96 -10.87 -3.89 -11.13
N GLY A 97 -11.68 -4.95 -10.92
CA GLY A 97 -13.01 -5.06 -11.48
C GLY A 97 -13.08 -5.82 -12.81
N LEU A 98 -11.93 -6.13 -13.43
CA LEU A 98 -11.85 -7.01 -14.59
C LEU A 98 -11.30 -8.37 -14.18
N ASN A 99 -12.12 -9.40 -14.37
CA ASN A 99 -11.77 -10.77 -14.09
C ASN A 99 -12.02 -11.64 -15.31
N TYR A 100 -11.14 -12.60 -15.55
CA TYR A 100 -11.18 -13.49 -16.71
C TYR A 100 -11.36 -14.94 -16.23
N PRO A 101 -12.62 -15.38 -15.97
CA PRO A 101 -12.88 -16.77 -15.62
C PRO A 101 -12.68 -17.69 -16.81
N ASP A 102 -12.28 -18.92 -16.52
CA ASP A 102 -12.33 -19.97 -17.53
C ASP A 102 -13.75 -20.21 -18.04
N CYS A 103 -13.85 -20.52 -19.31
CA CYS A 103 -15.05 -21.14 -19.87
C CYS A 103 -14.96 -22.67 -19.73
N GLY A 104 -16.06 -23.37 -20.02
CA GLY A 104 -16.09 -24.85 -20.00
C GLY A 104 -15.08 -25.55 -20.92
N CYS A 105 -14.39 -24.79 -21.80
CA CYS A 105 -13.30 -25.28 -22.66
C CYS A 105 -11.89 -24.91 -22.09
N GLY A 106 -11.80 -24.46 -20.85
CA GLY A 106 -10.54 -24.12 -20.19
C GLY A 106 -9.83 -22.86 -20.70
N CYS A 107 -10.51 -22.01 -21.50
CA CYS A 107 -9.96 -20.76 -22.01
C CYS A 107 -10.56 -19.55 -21.29
N LYS A 108 -9.77 -18.48 -21.20
CA LYS A 108 -10.22 -17.18 -20.71
C LYS A 108 -10.69 -16.32 -21.88
N HIS A 109 -11.77 -15.58 -21.68
CA HIS A 109 -12.33 -14.69 -22.70
C HIS A 109 -12.18 -13.24 -22.30
N ALA A 110 -11.66 -12.42 -23.22
CA ALA A 110 -11.68 -10.97 -23.06
C ALA A 110 -13.12 -10.47 -23.19
N SER A 111 -13.52 -9.57 -22.29
CA SER A 111 -14.81 -8.88 -22.42
C SER A 111 -14.80 -7.92 -23.62
N SER A 112 -15.97 -7.46 -24.07
CA SER A 112 -16.09 -6.49 -25.17
C SER A 112 -15.38 -5.14 -24.91
N TYR A 113 -15.04 -4.87 -23.66
CA TYR A 113 -14.32 -3.66 -23.24
C TYR A 113 -12.81 -3.87 -23.11
N VAL A 114 -12.29 -5.06 -23.43
CA VAL A 114 -10.88 -5.39 -23.25
C VAL A 114 -10.32 -5.92 -24.56
N LYS A 115 -9.18 -5.39 -24.95
CA LYS A 115 -8.32 -5.95 -25.99
C LYS A 115 -7.08 -6.57 -25.36
N VAL A 116 -6.83 -7.82 -25.67
CA VAL A 116 -5.63 -8.53 -25.24
C VAL A 116 -4.65 -8.58 -26.42
N LEU A 117 -3.39 -8.24 -26.14
CA LEU A 117 -2.27 -8.30 -27.07
C LEU A 117 -1.21 -9.22 -26.47
N VAL A 118 -0.44 -9.89 -27.33
CA VAL A 118 0.73 -10.67 -26.92
C VAL A 118 1.97 -9.93 -27.41
N ARG A 119 2.92 -9.69 -26.49
CA ARG A 119 4.15 -8.96 -26.78
C ARG A 119 5.37 -9.88 -26.71
N ASP A 120 6.27 -9.73 -27.65
CA ASP A 120 7.58 -10.36 -27.60
C ASP A 120 8.35 -9.95 -26.33
N THR A 121 8.96 -10.91 -25.66
CA THR A 121 9.62 -10.68 -24.36
C THR A 121 10.86 -9.79 -24.44
N ALA A 122 11.54 -9.73 -25.58
CA ALA A 122 12.76 -8.94 -25.79
C ALA A 122 12.47 -7.60 -26.48
N THR A 123 11.75 -7.65 -27.62
CA THR A 123 11.53 -6.48 -28.49
C THR A 123 10.27 -5.70 -28.14
N ARG A 124 9.34 -6.28 -27.36
CA ARG A 124 8.00 -5.73 -27.05
C ARG A 124 7.09 -5.57 -28.28
N ALA A 125 7.49 -6.07 -29.42
CA ALA A 125 6.66 -6.07 -30.63
C ALA A 125 5.39 -6.92 -30.41
N ILE A 126 4.29 -6.53 -31.08
CA ILE A 126 3.06 -7.32 -31.05
C ILE A 126 3.28 -8.61 -31.83
N LEU A 127 2.95 -9.73 -31.20
CA LEU A 127 3.01 -11.04 -31.80
C LEU A 127 1.62 -11.43 -32.38
N PRO A 128 1.61 -12.22 -33.47
CA PRO A 128 0.36 -12.79 -33.99
C PRO A 128 -0.23 -13.81 -33.02
N ALA A 129 -1.51 -14.13 -33.18
CA ALA A 129 -2.17 -15.20 -32.45
C ALA A 129 -1.43 -16.54 -32.65
N GLY A 130 -1.52 -17.43 -31.67
CA GLY A 130 -0.78 -18.69 -31.64
C GLY A 130 0.68 -18.58 -31.19
N LYS A 131 1.22 -17.38 -30.98
CA LYS A 131 2.58 -17.16 -30.44
C LYS A 131 2.53 -16.83 -28.97
N GLU A 132 3.49 -17.39 -28.21
CA GLU A 132 3.66 -17.13 -26.79
C GLU A 132 4.43 -15.83 -26.55
N GLY A 133 3.98 -15.05 -25.58
CA GLY A 133 4.65 -13.81 -25.16
C GLY A 133 3.99 -13.20 -23.94
N MET A 134 4.44 -12.02 -23.55
CA MET A 134 3.86 -11.27 -22.43
C MET A 134 2.45 -10.78 -22.80
N LEU A 135 1.51 -10.94 -21.88
CA LEU A 135 0.15 -10.45 -22.07
C LEU A 135 0.04 -8.96 -21.76
N GLU A 136 -0.54 -8.20 -22.68
CA GLU A 136 -0.89 -6.81 -22.51
C GLU A 136 -2.41 -6.64 -22.60
N PHE A 137 -2.98 -5.95 -21.63
CA PHE A 137 -4.42 -5.70 -21.55
C PHE A 137 -4.71 -4.22 -21.76
N VAL A 138 -5.57 -3.91 -22.72
CA VAL A 138 -6.01 -2.55 -23.06
C VAL A 138 -7.50 -2.43 -22.79
N THR A 139 -7.92 -1.46 -21.96
CA THR A 139 -9.31 -1.25 -21.59
C THR A 139 -9.60 0.21 -21.21
N PRO A 140 -10.78 0.77 -21.53
CA PRO A 140 -11.17 2.11 -21.12
C PRO A 140 -11.79 2.17 -19.70
N ILE A 141 -11.97 1.03 -19.01
CA ILE A 141 -12.77 0.95 -17.77
C ILE A 141 -12.11 1.64 -16.55
N PRO A 142 -10.81 1.50 -16.26
CA PRO A 142 -10.23 2.14 -15.09
C PRO A 142 -10.24 3.67 -15.18
N HIS A 143 -10.83 4.34 -14.17
CA HIS A 143 -10.90 5.80 -14.09
C HIS A 143 -10.07 6.39 -12.94
N SER A 144 -9.83 5.62 -11.89
CA SER A 144 -9.15 6.08 -10.67
C SER A 144 -7.66 5.71 -10.59
N TYR A 145 -7.20 4.86 -11.52
CA TYR A 145 -5.82 4.38 -11.61
C TYR A 145 -5.45 4.21 -13.10
N PRO A 146 -4.22 4.52 -13.54
CA PRO A 146 -3.82 4.39 -14.95
C PRO A 146 -3.64 2.93 -15.37
N GLY A 147 -4.70 2.13 -15.23
CA GLY A 147 -4.77 0.72 -15.63
C GLY A 147 -5.31 0.50 -17.04
N ASN A 148 -5.40 1.55 -17.86
CA ASN A 148 -5.97 1.46 -19.21
C ASN A 148 -5.12 0.59 -20.16
N VAL A 149 -3.81 0.58 -19.98
CA VAL A 149 -2.87 -0.30 -20.69
C VAL A 149 -1.92 -0.91 -19.69
N VAL A 150 -1.99 -2.22 -19.53
CA VAL A 150 -1.13 -2.96 -18.59
C VAL A 150 -0.41 -4.08 -19.32
N LEU A 151 0.90 -3.98 -19.39
CA LEU A 151 1.78 -5.07 -19.80
C LEU A 151 2.16 -5.88 -18.56
N THR A 152 1.75 -7.13 -18.51
CA THR A 152 2.00 -8.03 -17.38
C THR A 152 3.31 -8.79 -17.54
N ASP A 153 3.81 -9.36 -16.45
CA ASP A 153 4.90 -10.34 -16.48
C ASP A 153 4.40 -11.76 -16.80
N ASP A 154 3.10 -11.93 -17.03
CA ASP A 154 2.51 -13.23 -17.31
C ASP A 154 2.64 -13.56 -18.79
N ILE A 155 3.08 -14.79 -19.07
CA ILE A 155 3.23 -15.34 -20.41
C ILE A 155 1.93 -16.04 -20.79
N GLY A 156 1.46 -15.75 -21.97
CA GLY A 156 0.26 -16.39 -22.50
C GLY A 156 0.22 -16.39 -24.01
N VAL A 157 -0.88 -16.86 -24.56
CA VAL A 157 -1.14 -17.00 -25.99
C VAL A 157 -2.57 -16.59 -26.31
N LEU A 158 -2.74 -15.85 -27.41
CA LEU A 158 -4.06 -15.65 -28.02
C LEU A 158 -4.36 -16.86 -28.92
N GLU A 159 -5.55 -17.41 -28.77
CA GLU A 159 -6.03 -18.53 -29.58
C GLU A 159 -6.61 -18.07 -30.92
N GLU A 160 -6.27 -18.72 -32.01
CA GLU A 160 -6.72 -18.36 -33.36
C GLU A 160 -8.15 -18.81 -33.66
N ALA A 161 -8.48 -20.05 -33.28
CA ALA A 161 -9.77 -20.64 -33.60
C ALA A 161 -10.89 -20.15 -32.66
N PRO A 162 -12.16 -20.13 -33.09
CA PRO A 162 -13.30 -19.89 -32.22
C PRO A 162 -13.35 -20.86 -31.04
N CYS A 163 -13.86 -20.40 -29.89
CA CYS A 163 -13.99 -21.26 -28.72
C CYS A 163 -15.17 -22.24 -28.86
N CYS A 164 -14.97 -23.49 -28.43
CA CYS A 164 -16.00 -24.50 -28.36
C CYS A 164 -17.19 -24.11 -27.46
N CYS A 165 -17.00 -23.16 -26.52
CA CYS A 165 -18.10 -22.64 -25.69
C CYS A 165 -19.04 -21.66 -26.42
N GLY A 166 -18.77 -21.30 -27.68
CA GLY A 166 -19.58 -20.41 -28.51
C GLY A 166 -19.49 -18.91 -28.13
N ARG A 167 -18.73 -18.51 -27.12
CA ARG A 167 -18.56 -17.08 -26.74
C ARG A 167 -17.74 -16.36 -27.81
N PRO A 168 -18.21 -15.20 -28.29
CA PRO A 168 -17.46 -14.38 -29.24
C PRO A 168 -16.29 -13.66 -28.55
N GLY A 169 -15.43 -13.03 -29.37
CA GLY A 169 -14.32 -12.19 -28.92
C GLY A 169 -13.01 -12.93 -28.77
N GLN A 170 -12.00 -12.21 -28.29
CA GLN A 170 -10.67 -12.76 -28.08
C GLN A 170 -10.66 -13.77 -26.93
N ARG A 171 -9.97 -14.86 -27.14
CA ARG A 171 -9.67 -15.84 -26.09
C ARG A 171 -8.20 -16.05 -25.93
N PHE A 172 -7.78 -16.31 -24.70
CA PHE A 172 -6.37 -16.49 -24.37
C PHE A 172 -6.19 -17.54 -23.27
N ARG A 173 -4.98 -18.05 -23.17
CA ARG A 173 -4.54 -18.92 -22.07
C ARG A 173 -3.30 -18.35 -21.40
N ILE A 174 -3.21 -18.53 -20.10
CA ILE A 174 -2.02 -18.23 -19.30
C ILE A 174 -1.16 -19.49 -19.32
N ILE A 175 0.12 -19.33 -19.68
CA ILE A 175 1.10 -20.43 -19.73
C ILE A 175 1.97 -20.41 -18.47
N GLY A 176 2.35 -19.22 -18.00
CA GLY A 176 3.21 -19.07 -16.85
C GLY A 176 3.61 -17.62 -16.61
N ARG A 177 4.76 -17.44 -16.00
CA ARG A 177 5.31 -16.12 -15.70
C ARG A 177 6.76 -16.03 -16.16
N LEU A 178 7.25 -14.83 -16.48
CA LEU A 178 8.65 -14.61 -16.83
C LEU A 178 9.59 -15.13 -15.71
N LYS A 179 10.60 -15.91 -16.06
CA LYS A 179 11.54 -16.53 -15.08
C LYS A 179 12.28 -15.52 -14.21
N LYS A 180 12.39 -14.26 -14.63
CA LYS A 180 13.01 -13.16 -13.87
C LYS A 180 11.98 -12.29 -13.14
N ALA A 181 10.67 -12.54 -13.32
CA ALA A 181 9.63 -11.78 -12.65
C ALA A 181 9.53 -12.22 -11.18
N GLU A 182 9.38 -11.23 -10.31
CA GLU A 182 9.13 -11.52 -8.90
C GLU A 182 7.78 -12.19 -8.71
N VAL A 183 7.76 -13.20 -7.84
CA VAL A 183 6.52 -13.84 -7.40
C VAL A 183 5.81 -12.89 -6.44
N ARG A 184 4.91 -12.04 -6.95
CA ARG A 184 4.09 -11.12 -6.16
C ARG A 184 2.61 -11.38 -6.41
N GLY A 185 1.80 -11.32 -5.36
CA GLY A 185 0.34 -11.37 -5.46
C GLY A 185 -0.32 -11.15 -4.12
N CYS A 186 -1.59 -10.74 -4.11
CA CYS A 186 -2.36 -10.45 -2.90
C CYS A 186 -2.39 -11.59 -1.85
N GLY A 187 -2.16 -12.83 -2.28
CA GLY A 187 -2.05 -13.99 -1.37
C GLY A 187 -0.69 -14.20 -0.72
N ASP A 188 0.37 -13.44 -1.09
CA ASP A 188 1.71 -13.65 -0.53
C ASP A 188 1.79 -13.23 0.94
N ILE A 189 0.97 -12.27 1.35
CA ILE A 189 0.82 -11.87 2.76
C ILE A 189 0.30 -13.05 3.60
N LEU A 190 -0.66 -13.81 3.09
CA LEU A 190 -1.19 -15.00 3.79
C LEU A 190 -0.20 -16.17 3.78
N SER A 191 0.48 -16.44 2.66
CA SER A 191 1.44 -17.55 2.56
C SER A 191 2.65 -17.35 3.48
N ASN A 192 3.10 -16.10 3.67
CA ASN A 192 4.17 -15.77 4.59
C ASN A 192 3.76 -15.97 6.07
N LYS A 193 2.50 -15.69 6.42
CA LYS A 193 1.97 -15.96 7.77
C LYS A 193 1.96 -17.46 8.12
N LEU A 194 1.65 -18.33 7.16
CA LEU A 194 1.57 -19.78 7.38
C LEU A 194 2.93 -20.49 7.45
N THR A 195 3.94 -20.00 6.71
CA THR A 195 5.29 -20.61 6.68
C THR A 195 6.17 -20.19 7.87
N PHE A 196 5.85 -19.06 8.51
CA PHE A 196 6.66 -18.53 9.62
C PHE A 196 6.47 -19.33 10.92
N GLN A 197 5.33 -20.00 11.11
CA GLN A 197 5.11 -20.84 12.30
C GLN A 197 5.94 -22.13 12.32
N GLN A 198 6.55 -22.54 11.19
CA GLN A 198 7.34 -23.78 11.11
C GLN A 198 8.86 -23.59 11.19
N LYS A 199 9.39 -22.35 11.17
CA LYS A 199 10.85 -22.11 11.13
C LYS A 199 11.46 -21.49 12.39
N THR A 200 10.71 -21.31 13.47
CA THR A 200 11.25 -20.76 14.72
C THR A 200 11.59 -21.84 15.74
N ALA A 201 12.47 -22.76 15.37
CA ALA A 201 13.23 -23.56 16.35
C ALA A 201 14.73 -23.45 15.96
N HIS A 202 15.50 -22.91 16.91
CA HIS A 202 16.96 -22.83 16.94
C HIS A 202 17.65 -21.72 16.14
N ALA A 203 17.85 -20.59 16.81
CA ALA A 203 19.14 -19.89 16.99
C ALA A 203 18.98 -18.84 18.09
N GLU A 204 19.50 -19.09 19.26
CA GLU A 204 19.75 -18.09 20.29
C GLU A 204 20.86 -17.15 19.80
N PHE A 205 20.45 -16.04 19.15
CA PHE A 205 21.30 -14.88 18.98
C PHE A 205 21.01 -13.94 20.17
N GLN A 206 22.04 -13.61 20.95
CA GLN A 206 21.99 -12.49 21.90
C GLN A 206 21.75 -11.21 21.07
N ALA A 207 20.50 -10.88 20.84
CA ALA A 207 20.12 -9.69 20.12
C ALA A 207 20.24 -8.47 21.04
N ASN A 208 20.91 -7.45 20.54
CA ASN A 208 21.02 -6.11 21.13
C ASN A 208 19.59 -5.56 21.36
N SER A 209 19.06 -5.70 22.57
CA SER A 209 17.70 -5.26 22.96
C SER A 209 17.69 -3.79 23.41
N HIS A 210 18.67 -3.00 22.99
CA HIS A 210 18.74 -1.59 23.35
C HIS A 210 17.65 -0.79 22.61
N LEU A 211 16.81 -0.11 23.38
CA LEU A 211 15.82 0.86 22.91
C LEU A 211 16.37 2.28 23.24
N ASP A 212 16.52 3.10 22.20
CA ASP A 212 16.83 4.52 22.34
C ASP A 212 15.52 5.32 22.22
N VAL A 213 15.09 5.95 23.32
CA VAL A 213 13.87 6.75 23.36
C VAL A 213 14.22 8.21 23.07
N GLN A 214 13.94 8.65 21.85
CA GLN A 214 14.29 9.97 21.36
C GLN A 214 13.26 11.05 21.70
N TYR A 215 12.01 10.66 21.83
CA TYR A 215 10.93 11.55 22.26
C TYR A 215 9.82 10.76 22.95
N PHE A 216 9.51 11.14 24.18
CA PHE A 216 8.41 10.59 24.95
C PHE A 216 8.10 11.50 26.15
N LYS A 217 6.83 11.77 26.41
CA LYS A 217 6.42 12.63 27.53
C LYS A 217 5.98 11.86 28.78
N GLY A 218 5.81 10.54 28.67
CA GLY A 218 5.55 9.69 29.84
C GLY A 218 6.80 9.39 30.65
N MET A 219 6.63 8.72 31.78
CA MET A 219 7.73 8.22 32.60
C MET A 219 8.02 6.76 32.25
N LEU A 220 9.31 6.43 32.13
CA LEU A 220 9.80 5.06 32.01
C LEU A 220 10.32 4.62 33.36
N GLN A 221 9.91 3.43 33.80
CA GLN A 221 10.31 2.84 35.10
C GLN A 221 11.21 1.62 34.91
N SER A 222 11.12 0.98 33.72
CA SER A 222 11.84 -0.24 33.41
C SER A 222 13.19 0.02 32.81
N GLU A 223 14.12 -0.93 32.98
CA GLU A 223 15.50 -0.85 32.49
C GLU A 223 15.68 -1.57 31.13
N THR A 224 14.85 -2.55 30.82
CA THR A 224 14.96 -3.30 29.56
C THR A 224 14.20 -2.64 28.43
N GLY A 225 14.76 -2.67 27.21
CA GLY A 225 14.15 -2.04 26.06
C GLY A 225 12.77 -2.63 25.71
N GLU A 226 12.53 -3.91 26.00
CA GLU A 226 11.23 -4.56 25.76
C GLU A 226 10.15 -4.02 26.72
N GLU A 227 10.48 -3.91 28.01
CA GLU A 227 9.56 -3.36 29.01
C GLU A 227 9.32 -1.87 28.80
N GLN A 228 10.37 -1.09 28.50
CA GLN A 228 10.24 0.33 28.14
C GLN A 228 9.29 0.54 26.94
N LEU A 229 9.40 -0.31 25.89
CA LEU A 229 8.53 -0.24 24.74
C LEU A 229 7.07 -0.59 25.11
N GLN A 230 6.85 -1.54 26.03
CA GLN A 230 5.52 -1.86 26.55
C GLN A 230 4.94 -0.71 27.36
N GLU A 231 5.73 -0.04 28.19
CA GLU A 231 5.31 1.16 28.94
C GLU A 231 4.90 2.29 27.98
N ILE A 232 5.69 2.55 26.93
CA ILE A 232 5.36 3.53 25.89
C ILE A 232 4.02 3.16 25.23
N VAL A 233 3.85 1.92 24.78
CA VAL A 233 2.62 1.44 24.14
C VAL A 233 1.41 1.58 25.07
N SER A 234 1.56 1.25 26.35
CA SER A 234 0.52 1.36 27.36
C SER A 234 0.11 2.83 27.57
N HIS A 235 1.10 3.73 27.71
CA HIS A 235 0.85 5.18 27.85
C HIS A 235 0.09 5.73 26.64
N LEU A 236 0.56 5.44 25.41
CA LEU A 236 -0.07 5.92 24.18
C LEU A 236 -1.52 5.41 24.08
N ASN A 237 -1.77 4.14 24.35
CA ASN A 237 -3.13 3.59 24.35
C ASN A 237 -4.01 4.27 25.41
N GLY A 238 -3.46 4.61 26.57
CA GLY A 238 -4.16 5.38 27.62
C GLY A 238 -4.57 6.80 27.19
N LYS A 239 -3.88 7.39 26.18
CA LYS A 239 -4.20 8.71 25.63
C LYS A 239 -5.19 8.66 24.45
N LEU A 240 -5.55 7.49 23.97
CA LEU A 240 -6.39 7.33 22.78
C LEU A 240 -7.77 7.98 22.93
N ASP A 241 -8.45 7.76 24.06
CA ASP A 241 -9.78 8.31 24.29
C ASP A 241 -9.74 9.84 24.47
N TRP A 242 -8.68 10.36 25.08
CA TRP A 242 -8.46 11.80 25.13
C TRP A 242 -8.35 12.38 23.71
N LEU A 243 -7.53 11.78 22.83
CA LEU A 243 -7.33 12.24 21.45
C LEU A 243 -8.60 12.11 20.60
N ARG A 244 -9.38 11.05 20.79
CA ARG A 244 -10.68 10.84 20.11
C ARG A 244 -11.68 11.95 20.38
N ASN A 245 -11.60 12.56 21.55
CA ASN A 245 -12.50 13.63 21.98
C ASN A 245 -12.02 15.03 21.55
N GLN A 246 -10.82 15.17 20.95
CA GLN A 246 -10.37 16.48 20.48
C GLN A 246 -11.13 16.87 19.20
N PRO A 247 -11.63 18.12 19.09
CA PRO A 247 -12.22 18.61 17.85
C PRO A 247 -11.21 18.58 16.71
N ILE A 248 -11.60 18.08 15.53
CA ILE A 248 -10.70 18.03 14.36
C ILE A 248 -10.20 19.43 13.97
N ASP A 249 -11.03 20.45 14.13
CA ASP A 249 -10.67 21.85 13.89
C ASP A 249 -9.55 22.34 14.81
N ALA A 250 -9.56 21.90 16.08
CA ALA A 250 -8.49 22.21 17.03
C ALA A 250 -7.17 21.54 16.65
N LEU A 251 -7.22 20.27 16.23
CA LEU A 251 -6.04 19.54 15.78
C LEU A 251 -5.41 20.18 14.54
N ILE A 252 -6.22 20.48 13.52
CA ILE A 252 -5.75 21.14 12.28
C ILE A 252 -5.21 22.52 12.58
N GLY A 253 -5.92 23.32 13.39
CA GLY A 253 -5.50 24.67 13.76
C GLY A 253 -4.18 24.68 14.51
N LEU A 254 -4.01 23.81 15.50
CA LEU A 254 -2.78 23.69 16.30
C LEU A 254 -1.58 23.31 15.41
N ILE A 255 -1.73 22.31 14.52
CA ILE A 255 -0.67 21.93 13.58
C ILE A 255 -0.31 23.10 12.65
N GLY A 256 -1.32 23.87 12.20
CA GLY A 256 -1.11 25.08 11.43
C GLY A 256 -0.29 26.15 12.17
N GLU A 257 -0.52 26.35 13.49
CA GLU A 257 0.31 27.27 14.28
C GLU A 257 1.74 26.75 14.47
N VAL A 258 1.90 25.43 14.66
CA VAL A 258 3.23 24.80 14.72
C VAL A 258 3.98 24.97 13.39
N SER A 259 3.30 24.85 12.26
CA SER A 259 3.93 25.04 10.94
C SER A 259 4.52 26.43 10.77
N LYS A 260 3.86 27.48 11.27
CA LYS A 260 4.38 28.85 11.28
C LYS A 260 5.61 28.99 12.19
N LYS A 261 5.58 28.32 13.34
CA LYS A 261 6.71 28.33 14.28
C LYS A 261 7.95 27.69 13.69
N TRP A 262 7.83 26.61 12.91
CA TRP A 262 8.99 26.02 12.20
C TRP A 262 9.73 27.02 11.30
N LEU A 263 9.02 27.98 10.67
CA LEU A 263 9.63 28.99 9.80
C LEU A 263 10.16 30.21 10.56
N SER A 264 9.55 30.58 11.67
CA SER A 264 9.85 31.82 12.42
C SER A 264 10.89 31.61 13.52
N ASP A 265 11.07 30.40 14.05
CA ASP A 265 11.98 30.11 15.14
C ASP A 265 13.35 29.66 14.59
N GLU A 266 14.39 30.40 14.93
CA GLU A 266 15.77 30.16 14.44
C GLU A 266 16.30 28.75 14.79
N ARG A 267 15.78 28.12 15.83
CA ARG A 267 16.16 26.75 16.22
C ARG A 267 15.96 25.73 15.09
N PHE A 268 15.06 26.01 14.14
CA PHE A 268 14.78 25.13 13.00
C PHE A 268 15.52 25.53 11.72
N SER A 269 16.39 26.56 11.77
CA SER A 269 17.11 27.07 10.59
C SER A 269 17.95 26.01 9.88
N PHE A 270 18.50 25.03 10.62
CA PHE A 270 19.28 23.91 10.07
C PHE A 270 18.46 22.92 9.20
N LEU A 271 17.13 23.04 9.22
CA LEU A 271 16.22 22.24 8.40
C LEU A 271 15.78 22.96 7.11
N LYS A 272 16.15 24.22 6.91
CA LYS A 272 15.75 25.00 5.73
C LYS A 272 16.15 24.30 4.44
N ASP A 273 17.38 23.82 4.36
CA ASP A 273 17.90 23.12 3.19
C ASP A 273 17.39 21.68 3.07
N LYS A 274 16.73 21.16 4.12
CA LYS A 274 16.11 19.81 4.15
C LYS A 274 14.63 19.80 3.80
N GLY A 275 14.09 20.90 3.27
CA GLY A 275 12.70 21.00 2.82
C GLY A 275 11.72 21.51 3.88
N LEU A 276 12.19 22.23 4.91
CA LEU A 276 11.33 22.77 5.97
C LEU A 276 10.21 23.67 5.45
N LEU A 277 10.49 24.50 4.43
CA LEU A 277 9.47 25.35 3.79
C LEU A 277 8.36 24.52 3.15
N PHE A 278 8.73 23.42 2.49
CA PHE A 278 7.76 22.50 1.89
C PHE A 278 6.89 21.84 2.97
N LEU A 279 7.51 21.36 4.05
CA LEU A 279 6.80 20.78 5.20
C LEU A 279 5.84 21.77 5.83
N SER A 280 6.29 23.01 6.09
CA SER A 280 5.47 24.05 6.69
C SER A 280 4.26 24.41 5.81
N ASN A 281 4.45 24.62 4.52
CA ASN A 281 3.36 24.91 3.58
C ASN A 281 2.36 23.74 3.50
N TRP A 282 2.85 22.50 3.55
CA TRP A 282 1.98 21.34 3.54
C TRP A 282 1.14 21.23 4.83
N CYS A 283 1.73 21.59 5.98
CA CYS A 283 1.07 21.59 7.29
C CYS A 283 0.22 22.85 7.55
N GLU A 284 0.08 23.78 6.60
CA GLU A 284 -0.80 24.91 6.74
C GLU A 284 -2.25 24.46 6.97
N ALA A 285 -2.96 25.11 7.91
CA ALA A 285 -4.30 24.69 8.35
C ALA A 285 -5.32 24.59 7.18
N SER A 286 -5.26 25.53 6.22
CA SER A 286 -6.12 25.53 5.04
C SER A 286 -5.89 24.29 4.16
N HIS A 287 -4.63 23.92 3.94
CA HIS A 287 -4.24 22.76 3.14
C HIS A 287 -4.58 21.45 3.86
N LEU A 288 -4.30 21.35 5.16
CA LEU A 288 -4.68 20.17 5.97
C LEU A 288 -6.19 19.96 5.98
N ARG A 289 -6.98 21.03 6.06
CA ARG A 289 -8.43 20.96 5.97
C ARG A 289 -8.87 20.41 4.62
N GLN A 290 -8.30 20.91 3.53
CA GLN A 290 -8.60 20.43 2.17
C GLN A 290 -8.29 18.93 2.00
N ILE A 291 -7.13 18.48 2.49
CA ILE A 291 -6.77 17.06 2.46
C ILE A 291 -7.76 16.21 3.28
N ALA A 292 -8.09 16.68 4.49
CA ALA A 292 -9.04 15.98 5.35
C ALA A 292 -10.44 15.91 4.73
N GLU A 293 -10.92 16.99 4.13
CA GLU A 293 -12.20 17.02 3.41
C GLU A 293 -12.23 16.03 2.25
N GLN A 294 -11.17 15.96 1.43
CA GLN A 294 -11.06 14.99 0.35
C GLN A 294 -11.11 13.54 0.86
N GLY A 295 -10.41 13.25 1.96
CA GLY A 295 -10.40 11.92 2.57
C GLY A 295 -11.71 11.54 3.28
N LEU A 296 -12.47 12.52 3.76
CA LEU A 296 -13.66 12.36 4.57
C LEU A 296 -14.96 12.74 3.82
N LYS A 297 -15.03 12.43 2.54
CA LYS A 297 -16.23 12.63 1.71
C LYS A 297 -16.79 14.07 1.75
N GLY A 298 -15.93 15.05 1.80
CA GLY A 298 -16.27 16.47 1.79
C GLY A 298 -16.63 17.08 3.15
N ASN A 299 -16.53 16.32 4.25
CA ASN A 299 -16.84 16.87 5.58
C ASN A 299 -15.95 16.28 6.67
N ILE A 300 -15.06 17.11 7.21
CA ILE A 300 -14.13 16.71 8.29
C ILE A 300 -14.83 16.32 9.57
N ARG A 301 -16.04 16.85 9.84
CA ARG A 301 -16.79 16.55 11.06
C ARG A 301 -17.21 15.09 11.20
N TYR A 302 -17.04 14.27 10.16
CA TYR A 302 -17.15 12.82 10.33
C TYR A 302 -16.19 12.25 11.39
N CYS A 303 -15.07 12.92 11.66
CA CYS A 303 -14.16 12.52 12.76
C CYS A 303 -14.69 12.87 14.16
N ASP A 304 -15.63 13.79 14.26
CA ASP A 304 -16.13 14.28 15.56
C ASP A 304 -17.48 13.69 15.92
N THR A 305 -18.38 13.56 14.97
CA THR A 305 -19.77 13.17 15.23
C THR A 305 -20.36 12.31 14.11
N PHE A 306 -21.50 11.70 14.40
CA PHE A 306 -22.30 11.04 13.38
C PHE A 306 -22.98 12.06 12.47
N LEU A 307 -22.72 11.95 11.18
CA LEU A 307 -23.35 12.77 10.15
C LEU A 307 -24.12 11.89 9.17
N CYS A 308 -25.18 12.45 8.61
CA CYS A 308 -25.96 11.77 7.60
C CYS A 308 -25.09 11.51 6.35
N PHE A 309 -25.15 10.30 5.81
CA PHE A 309 -24.45 9.96 4.61
C PHE A 309 -25.02 10.76 3.41
N PRO A 310 -24.18 11.31 2.51
CA PRO A 310 -24.67 12.04 1.36
C PRO A 310 -25.72 11.22 0.58
N ASN A 311 -26.82 11.85 0.24
CA ASN A 311 -27.97 11.25 -0.47
C ASN A 311 -28.72 10.13 0.29
N SER A 312 -28.57 10.01 1.61
CA SER A 312 -29.33 9.09 2.45
C SER A 312 -29.91 9.82 3.66
N GLN A 313 -31.21 9.66 3.91
CA GLN A 313 -31.86 10.23 5.11
C GLN A 313 -31.80 9.31 6.34
N LYS A 314 -31.30 8.08 6.18
CA LYS A 314 -31.37 7.02 7.22
C LYS A 314 -30.00 6.47 7.66
N HIS A 315 -28.92 6.82 6.96
CA HIS A 315 -27.60 6.29 7.28
C HIS A 315 -26.70 7.36 7.83
N PHE A 316 -26.27 7.18 9.07
CA PHE A 316 -25.33 8.05 9.75
C PHE A 316 -23.96 7.37 9.83
N LEU A 317 -22.92 8.11 9.53
CA LEU A 317 -21.54 7.65 9.62
C LEU A 317 -20.73 8.53 10.56
N ARG A 318 -19.77 7.90 11.22
CA ARG A 318 -18.68 8.57 11.94
C ARG A 318 -17.38 7.86 11.61
N ALA A 319 -16.32 8.61 11.36
CA ALA A 319 -14.99 8.07 11.20
C ALA A 319 -14.38 7.85 12.59
N ASN A 320 -14.06 6.62 12.93
CA ASN A 320 -13.38 6.28 14.17
C ASN A 320 -11.90 6.01 13.91
N SER A 321 -11.04 6.48 14.83
CA SER A 321 -9.63 6.10 14.82
C SER A 321 -9.48 4.61 15.05
N ARG A 322 -8.49 4.00 14.40
CA ARG A 322 -8.19 2.59 14.63
C ARG A 322 -7.48 2.33 15.96
N GLY A 323 -6.67 3.28 16.43
CA GLY A 323 -5.95 3.16 17.69
C GLY A 323 -4.49 3.56 17.58
N LEU A 324 -3.56 2.65 17.91
CA LEU A 324 -2.12 2.90 17.83
C LEU A 324 -1.60 2.71 16.40
N ALA A 325 -1.06 3.79 15.84
CA ALA A 325 -0.31 3.78 14.58
C ALA A 325 1.19 3.63 14.86
N CYS A 326 1.78 2.54 14.38
CA CYS A 326 3.22 2.30 14.46
C CYS A 326 3.87 2.59 13.11
N HIS A 327 4.86 3.48 13.10
CA HIS A 327 5.55 3.94 11.90
C HIS A 327 6.98 3.41 11.85
N TRP A 328 7.37 2.78 10.76
CA TRP A 328 8.77 2.47 10.43
C TRP A 328 9.23 3.47 9.37
N MET A 329 10.08 4.40 9.78
CA MET A 329 10.44 5.55 8.97
C MET A 329 11.65 5.29 8.06
N ALA A 330 11.61 5.87 6.85
CA ALA A 330 12.76 5.87 5.94
C ALA A 330 13.83 6.88 6.38
N GLY A 331 15.11 6.57 6.07
CA GLY A 331 16.23 7.45 6.41
C GLY A 331 16.69 8.41 5.32
N ASN A 332 16.09 8.36 4.12
CA ASN A 332 16.51 9.17 2.96
C ASN A 332 15.98 10.61 2.99
N VAL A 333 14.72 10.80 3.41
CA VAL A 333 14.10 12.13 3.56
C VAL A 333 13.38 12.17 4.91
N GLN A 334 14.07 12.67 5.92
CA GLN A 334 13.65 12.61 7.32
C GLN A 334 12.32 13.32 7.58
N ILE A 335 12.09 14.49 6.97
CA ILE A 335 10.88 15.29 7.19
C ILE A 335 9.60 14.64 6.65
N LEU A 336 9.68 13.69 5.71
CA LEU A 336 8.50 13.04 5.11
C LEU A 336 7.68 12.25 6.14
N GLY A 337 8.31 11.80 7.22
CA GLY A 337 7.60 11.11 8.28
C GLY A 337 6.56 11.95 9.01
N ILE A 338 6.75 13.28 9.04
CA ILE A 338 5.77 14.20 9.63
C ILE A 338 4.44 14.16 8.86
N PHE A 339 4.45 13.96 7.55
CA PHE A 339 3.20 13.85 6.78
C PHE A 339 2.33 12.68 7.24
N ALA A 340 2.93 11.51 7.46
CA ALA A 340 2.21 10.36 7.98
C ALA A 340 1.74 10.59 9.42
N LEU A 341 2.58 11.15 10.27
CA LEU A 341 2.24 11.50 11.65
C LEU A 341 1.05 12.46 11.71
N VAL A 342 1.10 13.56 10.96
CA VAL A 342 0.02 14.57 10.92
C VAL A 342 -1.30 13.96 10.46
N GLN A 343 -1.29 13.13 9.42
CA GLN A 343 -2.50 12.44 8.96
C GLN A 343 -3.07 11.49 10.03
N CYS A 344 -2.21 10.77 10.75
CA CYS A 344 -2.64 9.91 11.84
C CYS A 344 -3.18 10.72 13.04
N ILE A 345 -2.59 11.86 13.37
CA ILE A 345 -3.11 12.77 14.41
C ILE A 345 -4.50 13.32 14.02
N ILE A 346 -4.67 13.81 12.81
CA ILE A 346 -5.94 14.35 12.31
C ILE A 346 -7.04 13.26 12.33
N THR A 347 -6.68 12.03 12.04
CA THR A 347 -7.59 10.87 12.12
C THR A 347 -7.64 10.25 13.52
N LYS A 348 -7.11 10.97 14.52
CA LYS A 348 -7.22 10.68 15.96
C LYS A 348 -6.61 9.35 16.38
N ASN A 349 -5.51 8.94 15.75
CA ASN A 349 -4.70 7.80 16.15
C ASN A 349 -3.51 8.26 17.01
N VAL A 350 -3.19 7.52 18.07
CA VAL A 350 -1.95 7.71 18.83
C VAL A 350 -0.78 7.09 18.06
N ASN A 351 0.46 7.61 18.24
CA ASN A 351 1.53 7.35 17.31
C ASN A 351 2.83 6.91 17.99
N LEU A 352 3.39 5.81 17.53
CA LEU A 352 4.71 5.31 17.88
C LEU A 352 5.59 5.26 16.63
N LEU A 353 6.64 6.07 16.58
CA LEU A 353 7.52 6.19 15.42
C LEU A 353 8.87 5.54 15.70
N LYS A 354 9.27 4.58 14.89
CA LYS A 354 10.62 4.02 14.85
C LYS A 354 11.38 4.71 13.73
N VAL A 355 12.32 5.59 14.11
CA VAL A 355 13.14 6.33 13.16
C VAL A 355 14.32 5.51 12.63
N ALA A 356 14.91 5.96 11.53
CA ALA A 356 16.11 5.36 10.96
C ALA A 356 17.36 5.81 11.74
N ALA A 357 18.44 5.02 11.66
CA ALA A 357 19.71 5.33 12.34
C ALA A 357 20.32 6.71 11.97
N LYS A 358 19.96 7.24 10.81
CA LYS A 358 20.42 8.53 10.29
C LYS A 358 19.53 9.72 10.65
N ASP A 359 18.54 9.54 11.53
CA ASP A 359 17.60 10.62 11.88
C ASP A 359 18.31 11.81 12.57
N ASN A 360 19.34 11.53 13.34
CA ASN A 360 20.16 12.56 14.02
C ASN A 360 19.31 13.57 14.82
N GLY A 361 18.19 13.14 15.39
CA GLY A 361 17.32 13.98 16.21
C GLY A 361 16.43 14.98 15.44
N VAL A 362 16.33 14.86 14.13
CA VAL A 362 15.49 15.75 13.30
C VAL A 362 14.02 15.64 13.72
N PHE A 363 13.53 14.42 13.93
CA PHE A 363 12.14 14.19 14.33
C PHE A 363 11.83 14.82 15.68
N SER A 364 12.65 14.53 16.71
CA SER A 364 12.50 15.09 18.06
C SER A 364 12.56 16.61 18.05
N SER A 365 13.44 17.18 17.21
CA SER A 365 13.54 18.62 17.03
C SER A 365 12.24 19.20 16.46
N LEU A 366 11.68 18.61 15.39
CA LEU A 366 10.41 19.07 14.80
C LEU A 366 9.25 18.99 15.80
N LEU A 367 9.18 17.91 16.59
CA LEU A 367 8.14 17.76 17.64
C LEU A 367 8.28 18.78 18.77
N SER A 368 9.49 19.22 19.08
CA SER A 368 9.71 20.26 20.11
C SER A 368 9.02 21.59 19.77
N ALA A 369 8.65 21.83 18.52
CA ALA A 369 7.94 23.03 18.10
C ALA A 369 6.51 23.11 18.70
N PHE A 370 5.92 21.99 19.08
CA PHE A 370 4.59 21.94 19.71
C PHE A 370 4.60 22.53 21.12
N GLU A 371 5.76 22.57 21.79
CA GLU A 371 5.89 23.15 23.12
C GLU A 371 5.59 24.64 23.11
N GLY A 372 4.71 25.07 24.04
CA GLY A 372 4.30 26.47 24.20
C GLY A 372 3.46 27.01 23.03
N VAL A 373 2.95 26.14 22.15
CA VAL A 373 1.97 26.50 21.13
C VAL A 373 0.59 26.01 21.56
N SER A 374 -0.41 26.86 21.41
CA SER A 374 -1.82 26.50 21.62
C SER A 374 -2.67 27.07 20.50
N TYR A 375 -3.82 26.47 20.28
CA TYR A 375 -4.82 26.96 19.36
C TYR A 375 -6.18 26.99 20.00
N THR A 376 -6.94 28.07 19.75
CA THR A 376 -8.31 28.22 20.23
C THR A 376 -9.26 28.26 19.05
N THR A 377 -10.22 27.36 19.02
CA THR A 377 -11.25 27.29 17.98
C THR A 377 -12.24 28.48 18.10
N ALA A 378 -13.04 28.69 17.07
CA ALA A 378 -14.04 29.79 17.06
C ALA A 378 -15.10 29.68 18.17
N ASP A 379 -15.39 28.48 18.65
CA ASP A 379 -16.30 28.20 19.76
C ASP A 379 -15.63 28.24 21.15
N GLY A 380 -14.35 28.63 21.20
CA GLY A 380 -13.59 28.85 22.43
C GLY A 380 -12.88 27.62 22.99
N TYR A 381 -12.90 26.47 22.30
CA TYR A 381 -12.14 25.30 22.73
C TYR A 381 -10.63 25.53 22.54
N LYS A 382 -9.83 25.34 23.60
CA LYS A 382 -8.39 25.52 23.59
C LYS A 382 -7.67 24.17 23.61
N LEU A 383 -6.73 23.95 22.69
CA LEU A 383 -5.85 22.78 22.63
C LEU A 383 -4.39 23.21 22.80
N GLU A 384 -3.70 22.58 23.74
CA GLU A 384 -2.28 22.80 23.99
C GLU A 384 -1.43 21.79 23.18
N GLY A 385 -0.35 22.27 22.58
CA GLY A 385 0.58 21.40 21.84
C GLY A 385 1.30 20.40 22.75
N SER A 386 1.59 20.80 24.01
CA SER A 386 2.15 19.91 25.02
C SER A 386 1.27 18.68 25.27
N ASP A 387 -0.05 18.86 25.36
CA ASP A 387 -0.98 17.77 25.63
C ASP A 387 -1.12 16.85 24.41
N LEU A 388 -1.15 17.43 23.20
CA LEU A 388 -1.17 16.65 21.98
C LEU A 388 0.08 15.77 21.85
N MET A 389 1.24 16.26 22.28
CA MET A 389 2.49 15.50 22.19
C MET A 389 2.58 14.34 23.17
N GLU A 390 1.69 14.21 24.15
CA GLU A 390 1.57 12.99 24.95
C GLU A 390 1.00 11.80 24.16
N THR A 391 0.46 12.04 22.97
CA THR A 391 -0.04 11.01 22.05
C THR A 391 1.00 10.50 21.05
N VAL A 392 2.25 10.96 21.16
CA VAL A 392 3.34 10.67 20.23
C VAL A 392 4.58 10.20 20.99
N ALA A 393 5.20 9.13 20.50
CA ALA A 393 6.52 8.69 20.94
C ALA A 393 7.43 8.40 19.75
N VAL A 394 8.72 8.70 19.90
CA VAL A 394 9.76 8.42 18.88
C VAL A 394 10.85 7.57 19.52
N VAL A 395 11.14 6.45 18.88
CA VAL A 395 12.14 5.50 19.34
C VAL A 395 13.09 5.11 18.20
N TYR A 396 14.27 4.69 18.58
CA TYR A 396 15.19 4.00 17.69
C TYR A 396 15.59 2.65 18.29
N PHE A 397 15.66 1.65 17.47
CA PHE A 397 16.29 0.36 17.74
C PHE A 397 16.86 -0.23 16.46
N SER A 398 17.90 -1.05 16.62
CA SER A 398 18.55 -1.71 15.49
C SER A 398 17.58 -2.61 14.71
N ARG A 399 17.84 -2.79 13.41
CA ARG A 399 17.14 -3.75 12.56
C ARG A 399 17.23 -5.17 13.14
N ASP A 400 18.31 -5.49 13.81
CA ASP A 400 18.55 -6.82 14.38
C ASP A 400 17.85 -7.04 15.73
N ALA A 401 17.28 -5.99 16.33
CA ALA A 401 16.46 -6.07 17.55
C ALA A 401 15.05 -6.63 17.23
N LYS A 402 15.01 -7.88 16.78
CA LYS A 402 13.81 -8.54 16.28
C LYS A 402 12.68 -8.57 17.30
N LYS A 403 12.99 -8.76 18.57
CA LYS A 403 11.99 -8.77 19.66
C LYS A 403 11.27 -7.42 19.79
N LEU A 404 12.00 -6.30 19.68
CA LEU A 404 11.40 -4.96 19.70
C LEU A 404 10.55 -4.72 18.45
N GLY A 405 11.02 -5.16 17.29
CA GLY A 405 10.25 -5.09 16.05
C GLY A 405 8.95 -5.91 16.10
N ASP A 406 9.02 -7.13 16.62
CA ASP A 406 7.86 -8.01 16.82
C ASP A 406 6.87 -7.41 17.82
N LEU A 407 7.36 -6.87 18.94
CA LEU A 407 6.54 -6.24 19.97
C LEU A 407 5.81 -4.99 19.42
N MET A 408 6.53 -4.07 18.79
CA MET A 408 5.96 -2.89 18.15
C MET A 408 4.90 -3.27 17.11
N SER A 409 5.18 -4.28 16.29
CA SER A 409 4.26 -4.72 15.26
C SER A 409 3.00 -5.40 15.80
N LYS A 410 3.14 -6.22 16.86
CA LYS A 410 1.99 -6.84 17.55
C LYS A 410 1.11 -5.85 18.30
N SER A 411 1.65 -4.69 18.70
CA SER A 411 0.90 -3.64 19.39
C SER A 411 0.15 -2.72 18.42
N ALA A 412 0.49 -2.75 17.14
CA ALA A 412 0.00 -1.81 16.13
C ALA A 412 -1.41 -2.16 15.63
N HIS A 413 -2.35 -1.22 15.73
CA HIS A 413 -3.63 -1.26 14.99
C HIS A 413 -3.43 -0.81 13.54
N ILE A 414 -2.46 0.09 13.28
CA ILE A 414 -2.02 0.48 11.95
C ILE A 414 -0.50 0.38 11.91
N ARG A 415 0.02 -0.30 10.90
CA ARG A 415 1.45 -0.37 10.59
C ARG A 415 1.73 0.46 9.36
N ILE A 416 2.60 1.45 9.48
CA ILE A 416 2.98 2.35 8.38
C ILE A 416 4.47 2.17 8.12
N ALA A 417 4.82 1.61 6.96
CA ALA A 417 6.20 1.30 6.61
C ALA A 417 6.67 2.14 5.42
N TRP A 418 7.73 2.92 5.65
CA TRP A 418 8.42 3.70 4.64
C TRP A 418 9.81 3.13 4.39
N GLY A 419 10.20 2.96 3.14
CA GLY A 419 11.58 2.58 2.86
C GLY A 419 11.77 1.84 1.56
N GLY A 420 13.02 1.43 1.33
CA GLY A 420 13.37 0.53 0.25
C GLY A 420 12.73 -0.85 0.46
N ARG A 421 12.82 -1.68 -0.57
CA ARG A 421 12.18 -3.00 -0.63
C ARG A 421 12.45 -3.85 0.61
N GLU A 422 13.71 -4.03 0.99
CA GLU A 422 14.11 -4.85 2.13
C GLU A 422 13.47 -4.37 3.45
N ALA A 423 13.41 -3.06 3.67
CA ALA A 423 12.83 -2.48 4.87
C ALA A 423 11.33 -2.74 4.97
N VAL A 424 10.58 -2.50 3.89
CA VAL A 424 9.13 -2.71 3.90
C VAL A 424 8.76 -4.19 3.94
N GLU A 425 9.55 -5.07 3.31
CA GLU A 425 9.39 -6.52 3.41
C GLU A 425 9.65 -7.01 4.84
N THR A 426 10.65 -6.46 5.52
CA THR A 426 10.92 -6.77 6.94
C THR A 426 9.70 -6.44 7.81
N VAL A 427 9.13 -5.24 7.66
CA VAL A 427 7.93 -4.84 8.42
C VAL A 427 6.71 -5.70 8.05
N ALA A 428 6.52 -6.01 6.78
CA ALA A 428 5.43 -6.87 6.33
C ALA A 428 5.51 -8.28 6.93
N ASN A 429 6.73 -8.76 7.22
CA ASN A 429 6.98 -10.09 7.79
C ASN A 429 6.94 -10.11 9.33
N TYR A 430 6.89 -8.98 10.02
CA TYR A 430 6.68 -8.99 11.46
C TYR A 430 5.29 -9.55 11.81
N PRO A 431 5.16 -10.26 12.94
CA PRO A 431 3.85 -10.70 13.43
C PRO A 431 2.94 -9.50 13.71
N SER A 432 1.65 -9.63 13.43
CA SER A 432 0.67 -8.55 13.63
C SER A 432 -0.63 -9.08 14.22
N MET A 433 -1.46 -8.21 14.79
CA MET A 433 -2.84 -8.53 15.13
C MET A 433 -3.64 -8.86 13.85
N ILE A 434 -4.70 -9.65 13.99
CA ILE A 434 -5.54 -10.09 12.86
C ILE A 434 -6.20 -8.91 12.16
N ASP A 435 -6.63 -7.92 12.92
CA ASP A 435 -7.34 -6.71 12.47
C ASP A 435 -6.42 -5.51 12.22
N SER A 436 -5.09 -5.71 12.31
CA SER A 436 -4.12 -4.67 12.03
C SER A 436 -4.05 -4.35 10.53
N GLU A 437 -4.19 -3.09 10.18
CA GLU A 437 -4.00 -2.58 8.82
C GLU A 437 -2.52 -2.30 8.53
N THR A 438 -2.08 -2.56 7.30
CA THR A 438 -0.70 -2.26 6.91
C THR A 438 -0.67 -1.37 5.68
N VAL A 439 -0.06 -0.19 5.82
CA VAL A 439 0.15 0.79 4.75
C VAL A 439 1.64 0.81 4.40
N ILE A 440 1.97 0.46 3.17
CA ILE A 440 3.35 0.34 2.69
C ILE A 440 3.65 1.43 1.67
N PHE A 441 4.63 2.26 1.99
CA PHE A 441 5.25 3.22 1.07
C PHE A 441 6.62 2.68 0.64
N GLY A 442 6.59 1.69 -0.27
CA GLY A 442 7.78 1.06 -0.83
C GLY A 442 8.45 1.91 -1.91
N PRO A 443 9.51 1.38 -2.56
CA PRO A 443 10.21 2.08 -3.62
C PRO A 443 9.26 2.41 -4.77
N LYS A 444 9.38 3.64 -5.28
CA LYS A 444 8.64 4.15 -6.44
C LYS A 444 9.64 4.64 -7.47
N LEU A 445 9.28 4.50 -8.73
CA LEU A 445 9.94 5.15 -9.85
C LEU A 445 9.00 6.22 -10.39
N SER A 446 9.45 7.47 -10.38
CA SER A 446 8.69 8.59 -10.90
C SER A 446 9.25 9.04 -12.25
N TYR A 447 8.35 9.44 -13.13
CA TYR A 447 8.67 10.05 -14.41
C TYR A 447 7.70 11.20 -14.71
N ALA A 448 8.11 12.12 -15.53
CA ALA A 448 7.25 13.19 -16.02
C ALA A 448 6.98 13.02 -17.52
N VAL A 449 5.79 13.41 -17.94
CA VAL A 449 5.39 13.44 -19.35
C VAL A 449 5.09 14.89 -19.73
N ILE A 450 5.67 15.32 -20.82
CA ILE A 450 5.46 16.67 -21.39
C ILE A 450 4.74 16.50 -22.72
N ALA A 451 3.51 17.00 -22.78
CA ALA A 451 2.71 16.99 -23.99
C ALA A 451 3.21 18.08 -24.96
N LYS A 452 3.10 17.82 -26.26
CA LYS A 452 3.54 18.75 -27.32
C LYS A 452 2.81 20.09 -27.28
N GLU A 453 1.59 20.12 -26.77
CA GLU A 453 0.76 21.32 -26.63
C GLU A 453 1.39 22.33 -25.66
N GLU A 454 2.15 21.89 -24.68
CA GLU A 454 2.88 22.75 -23.72
C GLU A 454 4.15 23.37 -24.35
N LEU A 455 4.59 22.84 -25.50
CA LEU A 455 5.79 23.24 -26.21
C LEU A 455 5.48 24.16 -27.43
N PHE A 456 4.49 25.06 -27.30
CA PHE A 456 4.02 25.94 -28.38
C PHE A 456 4.87 27.20 -28.59
N SER A 457 5.77 27.54 -27.67
CA SER A 457 6.69 28.68 -27.79
C SER A 457 7.92 28.49 -26.88
N GLU A 458 9.01 29.22 -27.19
CA GLU A 458 10.21 29.17 -26.34
C GLU A 458 9.94 29.72 -24.92
N GLN A 459 9.09 30.74 -24.81
CA GLN A 459 8.71 31.27 -23.50
C GLN A 459 7.94 30.26 -22.66
N ALA A 460 7.00 29.53 -23.26
CA ALA A 460 6.27 28.44 -22.60
C ALA A 460 7.22 27.33 -22.18
N ALA A 461 8.11 26.91 -23.08
CA ALA A 461 9.13 25.89 -22.79
C ALA A 461 10.05 26.29 -21.64
N ARG A 462 10.52 27.57 -21.59
CA ARG A 462 11.34 28.07 -20.47
C ARG A 462 10.57 28.11 -19.14
N LYS A 463 9.28 28.46 -19.15
CA LYS A 463 8.43 28.41 -17.95
C LYS A 463 8.24 26.97 -17.47
N LEU A 464 7.99 26.05 -18.40
CA LEU A 464 7.86 24.63 -18.08
C LEU A 464 9.18 24.04 -17.57
N ALA A 465 10.32 24.35 -18.20
CA ALA A 465 11.64 23.89 -17.80
C ALA A 465 11.98 24.31 -16.36
N ARG A 466 11.57 25.52 -15.92
CA ARG A 466 11.73 25.94 -14.51
C ARG A 466 10.93 25.05 -13.54
N ARG A 467 9.71 24.68 -13.90
CA ARG A 467 8.89 23.76 -13.07
C ARG A 467 9.52 22.38 -13.02
N VAL A 468 9.90 21.85 -14.17
CA VAL A 468 10.57 20.55 -14.29
C VAL A 468 11.88 20.51 -13.49
N SER A 469 12.70 21.57 -13.58
CA SER A 469 13.96 21.62 -12.84
C SER A 469 13.75 21.62 -11.32
N VAL A 470 12.69 22.26 -10.82
CA VAL A 470 12.30 22.20 -9.39
C VAL A 470 11.87 20.78 -9.01
N ASP A 471 10.96 20.18 -9.78
CA ASP A 471 10.45 18.82 -9.49
C ASP A 471 11.58 17.77 -9.48
N VAL A 472 12.59 17.93 -10.35
CA VAL A 472 13.76 17.04 -10.40
C VAL A 472 14.72 17.31 -9.25
N SER A 473 14.92 18.58 -8.84
CA SER A 473 15.95 18.96 -7.87
C SER A 473 15.50 18.84 -6.41
N VAL A 474 14.19 18.86 -6.14
CA VAL A 474 13.66 18.74 -4.77
C VAL A 474 14.14 17.44 -4.13
N PHE A 475 14.66 17.55 -2.89
CA PHE A 475 15.26 16.46 -2.12
C PHE A 475 16.46 15.77 -2.79
N ASP A 476 17.16 16.45 -3.68
CA ASP A 476 18.31 15.91 -4.43
C ASP A 476 18.00 14.53 -5.04
N GLN A 477 16.84 14.42 -5.68
CA GLN A 477 16.28 13.18 -6.26
C GLN A 477 16.06 12.02 -5.27
N SER A 478 16.22 12.25 -3.98
CA SER A 478 16.00 11.22 -2.95
C SER A 478 14.52 10.99 -2.64
N GLY A 479 13.64 11.88 -3.09
CA GLY A 479 12.18 11.74 -2.95
C GLY A 479 11.60 10.74 -3.94
N CYS A 480 10.66 9.91 -3.49
CA CYS A 480 9.96 8.97 -4.37
C CYS A 480 9.12 9.65 -5.47
N ALA A 481 8.82 10.94 -5.33
CA ALA A 481 8.10 11.75 -6.31
C ALA A 481 9.01 12.48 -7.30
N SER A 482 10.33 12.49 -7.08
CA SER A 482 11.28 13.17 -7.97
C SER A 482 11.40 12.42 -9.31
N PRO A 483 11.12 13.04 -10.46
CA PRO A 483 11.18 12.35 -11.74
C PRO A 483 12.61 11.98 -12.12
N HIS A 484 12.83 10.71 -12.44
CA HIS A 484 14.10 10.20 -12.95
C HIS A 484 14.18 10.23 -14.48
N ASN A 485 13.03 10.21 -15.14
CA ASN A 485 12.91 10.26 -16.59
C ASN A 485 11.89 11.31 -17.02
N LEU A 486 12.20 12.01 -18.11
CA LEU A 486 11.30 12.94 -18.78
C LEU A 486 10.95 12.38 -20.15
N TYR A 487 9.67 12.15 -20.40
CA TYR A 487 9.15 11.75 -21.69
C TYR A 487 8.53 12.97 -22.37
N ILE A 488 9.04 13.33 -23.53
CA ILE A 488 8.61 14.52 -24.27
C ILE A 488 7.96 14.09 -25.58
N GLU A 489 6.70 14.48 -25.76
CA GLU A 489 5.96 14.17 -26.98
C GLU A 489 6.55 14.95 -28.17
N LYS A 490 6.77 14.24 -29.28
CA LYS A 490 7.26 14.84 -30.53
C LYS A 490 6.15 15.60 -31.27
N GLY A 491 6.54 16.61 -32.05
CA GLY A 491 5.62 17.37 -32.89
C GLY A 491 5.14 18.69 -32.30
N GLY A 492 5.69 19.13 -31.16
CA GLY A 492 5.56 20.51 -30.67
C GLY A 492 6.40 21.51 -31.49
N VAL A 493 6.15 22.81 -31.32
CA VAL A 493 6.96 23.88 -31.94
C VAL A 493 8.41 23.81 -31.43
N ILE A 494 8.59 23.49 -30.16
CA ILE A 494 9.90 23.22 -29.57
C ILE A 494 10.12 21.70 -29.57
N THR A 495 11.21 21.26 -30.20
CA THR A 495 11.56 19.83 -30.26
C THR A 495 12.05 19.33 -28.91
N PRO A 496 12.00 18.01 -28.62
CA PRO A 496 12.54 17.43 -27.40
C PRO A 496 13.99 17.83 -27.14
N GLU A 497 14.84 17.82 -28.18
CA GLU A 497 16.25 18.20 -28.11
C GLU A 497 16.40 19.67 -27.69
N LYS A 498 15.61 20.57 -28.31
CA LYS A 498 15.62 21.99 -27.95
C LYS A 498 15.11 22.24 -26.54
N PHE A 499 14.11 21.48 -26.08
CA PHE A 499 13.66 21.55 -24.69
C PHE A 499 14.75 21.12 -23.71
N CYS A 500 15.53 20.07 -24.02
CA CYS A 500 16.66 19.65 -23.19
C CYS A 500 17.74 20.74 -23.08
N GLU A 501 18.03 21.48 -24.20
CA GLU A 501 18.93 22.63 -24.13
C GLU A 501 18.39 23.73 -23.19
N ILE A 502 17.11 24.07 -23.33
CA ILE A 502 16.45 25.05 -22.46
C ILE A 502 16.48 24.60 -20.99
N LEU A 503 16.26 23.32 -20.74
CA LEU A 503 16.30 22.76 -19.39
C LEU A 503 17.71 22.85 -18.80
N ALA A 504 18.74 22.55 -19.60
CA ALA A 504 20.15 22.68 -19.19
C ALA A 504 20.51 24.11 -18.80
N ASP A 505 19.99 25.13 -19.52
CA ASP A 505 20.18 26.55 -19.19
C ASP A 505 19.48 26.97 -17.88
N VAL A 506 18.43 26.25 -17.47
CA VAL A 506 17.62 26.57 -16.30
C VAL A 506 18.17 25.93 -15.03
N PHE A 507 18.72 24.73 -15.10
CA PHE A 507 19.23 23.99 -13.94
C PHE A 507 20.17 24.77 -13.03
N PRO A 508 21.19 25.51 -13.52
CA PRO A 508 22.08 26.29 -12.65
C PRO A 508 21.38 27.36 -11.83
N LYS A 509 20.28 27.92 -12.36
CA LYS A 509 19.47 28.92 -11.65
C LYS A 509 18.63 28.27 -10.55
N THR A 510 18.12 27.06 -10.81
CA THR A 510 17.37 26.27 -9.83
C THR A 510 18.30 25.78 -8.72
N GLU A 511 19.52 25.32 -9.05
CA GLU A 511 20.54 24.91 -8.07
C GLU A 511 20.90 26.06 -7.10
N ALA A 512 20.98 27.31 -7.59
CA ALA A 512 21.20 28.47 -6.74
C ALA A 512 20.02 28.76 -5.77
N GLN A 513 18.80 28.33 -6.10
CA GLN A 513 17.60 28.51 -5.27
C GLN A 513 17.29 27.31 -4.38
N ILE A 514 17.66 26.13 -4.80
CA ILE A 514 17.48 24.86 -4.08
C ILE A 514 18.88 24.23 -3.95
N PRO A 515 19.69 24.68 -3.01
CA PRO A 515 21.03 24.12 -2.82
C PRO A 515 20.96 22.64 -2.42
N LYS A 516 22.02 21.90 -2.79
CA LYS A 516 22.16 20.51 -2.34
C LYS A 516 22.32 20.48 -0.84
N PRO A 517 21.67 19.51 -0.16
CA PRO A 517 21.79 19.37 1.29
C PRO A 517 23.18 18.97 1.75
#